data_4cbc1558fe9328f3ffd39e49d23a927f
#
_entry.id   4cbc1558fe9328f3ffd39e49d23a927f
#
_cell.length_a   1.000
_cell.length_b   1.000
_cell.length_c   1.000
_cell.angle_alpha   90.00
_cell.angle_beta   90.00
_cell.angle_gamma   90.00
#
_symmetry.space_group_name_H-M   'P 1'
#
loop_
_entity.id
_entity.type
_entity.pdbx_description
1 polymer ?
#
loop_
_entity_poly.entity_id
_entity_poly.type
_entity_poly.pdbx_seq_one_letter_code
_entity_poly.pdbx_strand_id
1 'polypeptide(L)'
;MKLPFQYGKLAEGFSFINREKEKQTLKNNLSSGINTMLISPRRLGKSSLVKIAMKELEKENPYIKICFIDAFTIKSEEEFYQAFVREVIKTASNKWETWISTAKKHLTTLSPKISIGVDPMTDFSVGLEWKNIKENELELLNLPEKIAQAKKIKMVVCIDEFQNLVKLKDYDSLEQKMRSVWQHQQNVTYCLYGSKRHMMIDIFNSSSKPFYRFGQIMFLTKIAENEWVDFIVKSFETTGKNIPESLALELVQSVDSHSWYVQQLAYFAWNLTENKADTEILQQAIEQVIDSNLPLYQNECDALTASQLNLLIAIANKEQFLTAVETQNKYNMGTPQNILKNKRLLQNRDIIETTTDGFNFLDPVFKRWFVREYV
;
A
#
# COMPACT_ATOMS: atom_id res chain seq x y z
N MET A 1 -4.81 -8.69 28.76
CA MET A 1 -4.56 -9.76 27.78
C MET A 1 -4.22 -9.10 26.44
N LYS A 2 -3.15 -9.49 25.78
CA LYS A 2 -2.81 -8.94 24.46
C LYS A 2 -3.74 -9.57 23.43
N LEU A 3 -4.46 -8.76 22.64
CA LEU A 3 -5.35 -9.26 21.60
C LEU A 3 -4.55 -10.07 20.56
N PRO A 4 -4.94 -11.31 20.23
CA PRO A 4 -4.16 -12.17 19.34
C PRO A 4 -4.28 -11.76 17.86
N PHE A 5 -5.36 -11.08 17.48
CA PHE A 5 -5.63 -10.63 16.12
C PHE A 5 -5.71 -9.12 16.07
N GLN A 6 -5.12 -8.52 15.03
CA GLN A 6 -5.05 -7.07 14.87
C GLN A 6 -5.45 -6.66 13.46
N TYR A 7 -6.51 -5.87 13.34
CA TYR A 7 -6.92 -5.21 12.10
C TYR A 7 -7.18 -3.72 12.34
N GLY A 8 -7.24 -2.90 11.30
CA GLY A 8 -7.43 -1.45 11.44
C GLY A 8 -6.16 -0.66 11.79
N LYS A 9 -5.07 -1.33 12.08
CA LYS A 9 -3.75 -0.75 12.38
C LYS A 9 -2.66 -1.47 11.61
N LEU A 10 -1.46 -0.91 11.60
CA LEU A 10 -0.29 -1.60 11.06
C LEU A 10 0.01 -2.84 11.93
N ALA A 11 0.17 -3.99 11.27
CA ALA A 11 0.56 -5.21 11.96
C ALA A 11 2.02 -5.09 12.42
N GLU A 12 2.29 -5.34 13.71
CA GLU A 12 3.61 -5.33 14.33
C GLU A 12 3.80 -6.53 15.24
N GLY A 13 5.03 -6.96 15.42
CA GLY A 13 5.39 -8.06 16.32
C GLY A 13 4.66 -9.35 15.96
N PHE A 14 3.96 -9.98 16.93
CA PHE A 14 3.26 -11.25 16.75
C PHE A 14 2.16 -11.22 15.68
N SER A 15 1.53 -10.08 15.46
CA SER A 15 0.45 -9.91 14.46
C SER A 15 0.98 -9.76 13.02
N PHE A 16 2.29 -9.63 12.83
CA PHE A 16 2.93 -9.63 11.52
C PHE A 16 3.32 -11.07 11.15
N ILE A 17 2.56 -11.64 10.24
CA ILE A 17 2.66 -13.05 9.87
C ILE A 17 3.54 -13.17 8.64
N ASN A 18 4.45 -14.11 8.74
CA ASN A 18 5.26 -14.74 7.70
C ASN A 18 5.41 -13.96 6.38
N ARG A 19 6.44 -13.15 6.31
CA ARG A 19 6.90 -12.44 5.11
C ARG A 19 8.44 -12.42 5.10
N GLU A 20 9.04 -13.47 5.67
CA GLU A 20 10.49 -13.49 5.87
C GLU A 20 11.25 -13.41 4.55
N LYS A 21 10.76 -14.09 3.50
CA LYS A 21 11.39 -14.05 2.16
C LYS A 21 11.31 -12.67 1.55
N GLU A 22 10.09 -12.07 1.55
CA GLU A 22 9.88 -10.74 1.00
C GLU A 22 10.62 -9.68 1.82
N LYS A 23 10.62 -9.80 3.15
CA LYS A 23 11.35 -8.92 4.07
C LYS A 23 12.85 -8.98 3.80
N GLN A 24 13.42 -10.18 3.70
CA GLN A 24 14.85 -10.35 3.44
C GLN A 24 15.24 -9.86 2.04
N THR A 25 14.41 -10.14 1.02
CA THR A 25 14.64 -9.64 -0.34
C THR A 25 14.62 -8.11 -0.38
N LEU A 26 13.67 -7.49 0.29
CA LEU A 26 13.58 -6.03 0.37
C LEU A 26 14.79 -5.41 1.08
N LYS A 27 15.23 -5.98 2.21
CA LYS A 27 16.41 -5.56 2.94
C LYS A 27 17.67 -5.69 2.08
N ASN A 28 17.86 -6.84 1.42
CA ASN A 28 19.02 -7.10 0.57
C ASN A 28 19.10 -6.13 -0.60
N ASN A 29 17.99 -5.90 -1.30
CA ASN A 29 17.96 -4.96 -2.41
C ASN A 29 18.37 -3.56 -1.95
N LEU A 30 17.67 -3.02 -0.96
CA LEU A 30 17.84 -1.63 -0.54
C LEU A 30 19.21 -1.38 0.10
N SER A 31 19.77 -2.33 0.84
CA SER A 31 21.13 -2.23 1.39
C SER A 31 22.21 -2.30 0.31
N SER A 32 21.93 -3.01 -0.79
CA SER A 32 22.84 -3.14 -1.93
C SER A 32 22.73 -2.00 -2.95
N GLY A 33 21.86 -1.00 -2.73
CA GLY A 33 21.67 0.12 -3.66
C GLY A 33 20.70 -0.19 -4.81
N ILE A 34 19.90 -1.25 -4.72
CA ILE A 34 18.92 -1.62 -5.75
C ILE A 34 17.57 -0.97 -5.42
N ASN A 35 17.17 0.02 -6.22
CA ASN A 35 15.84 0.60 -6.11
C ASN A 35 14.78 -0.50 -6.24
N THR A 36 13.76 -0.42 -5.39
CA THR A 36 12.74 -1.48 -5.34
C THR A 36 11.34 -0.88 -5.38
N MET A 37 10.51 -1.37 -6.29
CA MET A 37 9.12 -1.02 -6.43
C MET A 37 8.27 -2.16 -5.88
N LEU A 38 7.59 -1.91 -4.75
CA LEU A 38 6.73 -2.91 -4.11
C LEU A 38 5.27 -2.65 -4.45
N ILE A 39 4.67 -3.56 -5.22
CA ILE A 39 3.31 -3.47 -5.72
C ILE A 39 2.43 -4.51 -5.03
N SER A 40 1.33 -4.06 -4.45
CA SER A 40 0.41 -4.94 -3.72
C SER A 40 -1.00 -4.36 -3.74
N PRO A 41 -2.03 -5.18 -3.86
CA PRO A 41 -3.39 -4.74 -3.54
C PRO A 41 -3.48 -4.12 -2.14
N ARG A 42 -4.54 -3.36 -1.90
CA ARG A 42 -4.79 -2.76 -0.59
C ARG A 42 -4.92 -3.85 0.49
N ARG A 43 -4.51 -3.51 1.72
CA ARG A 43 -4.75 -4.32 2.93
C ARG A 43 -4.08 -5.72 2.95
N LEU A 44 -3.06 -5.95 2.10
CA LEU A 44 -2.23 -7.16 2.15
C LEU A 44 -0.97 -7.03 3.02
N GLY A 45 -0.82 -5.96 3.79
CA GLY A 45 0.29 -5.78 4.73
C GLY A 45 1.54 -5.12 4.16
N LYS A 46 1.47 -4.47 2.96
CA LYS A 46 2.58 -3.79 2.30
C LYS A 46 3.32 -2.79 3.19
N SER A 47 2.60 -1.82 3.78
CA SER A 47 3.22 -0.77 4.61
C SER A 47 3.79 -1.34 5.91
N SER A 48 3.19 -2.40 6.48
CA SER A 48 3.76 -3.13 7.63
C SER A 48 5.07 -3.82 7.24
N LEU A 49 5.12 -4.51 6.10
CA LEU A 49 6.33 -5.16 5.59
C LEU A 49 7.47 -4.15 5.43
N VAL A 50 7.22 -3.02 4.73
CA VAL A 50 8.24 -1.99 4.51
C VAL A 50 8.73 -1.42 5.83
N LYS A 51 7.84 -1.04 6.75
CA LYS A 51 8.23 -0.48 8.05
C LYS A 51 9.07 -1.44 8.89
N ILE A 52 8.67 -2.72 8.95
CA ILE A 52 9.40 -3.74 9.72
C ILE A 52 10.77 -4.01 9.08
N ALA A 53 10.81 -4.24 7.76
CA ALA A 53 12.06 -4.48 7.04
C ALA A 53 13.05 -3.32 7.21
N MET A 54 12.57 -2.08 7.12
CA MET A 54 13.41 -0.91 7.26
C MET A 54 13.90 -0.69 8.70
N LYS A 55 13.05 -0.93 9.70
CA LYS A 55 13.44 -0.87 11.11
C LYS A 55 14.52 -1.90 11.46
N GLU A 56 14.40 -3.11 10.92
CA GLU A 56 15.43 -4.13 11.08
C GLU A 56 16.73 -3.75 10.35
N LEU A 57 16.61 -3.26 9.10
CA LEU A 57 17.76 -2.83 8.31
C LEU A 57 18.56 -1.71 8.99
N GLU A 58 17.89 -0.71 9.54
CA GLU A 58 18.55 0.39 10.27
C GLU A 58 19.20 -0.09 11.55
N LYS A 59 18.59 -1.07 12.25
CA LYS A 59 19.17 -1.68 13.46
C LYS A 59 20.43 -2.51 13.13
N GLU A 60 20.40 -3.25 12.03
CA GLU A 60 21.54 -4.08 11.58
C GLU A 60 22.68 -3.23 11.01
N ASN A 61 22.35 -2.09 10.39
CA ASN A 61 23.29 -1.21 9.72
C ASN A 61 23.08 0.25 10.13
N PRO A 62 23.66 0.71 11.25
CA PRO A 62 23.40 2.05 11.81
C PRO A 62 23.80 3.22 10.90
N TYR A 63 24.64 2.98 9.89
CA TYR A 63 25.01 3.98 8.87
C TYR A 63 23.97 4.11 7.75
N ILE A 64 22.96 3.22 7.67
CA ILE A 64 21.80 3.36 6.79
C ILE A 64 20.72 4.13 7.55
N LYS A 65 20.21 5.19 6.93
CA LYS A 65 19.11 6.00 7.48
C LYS A 65 17.86 5.86 6.60
N ILE A 66 16.71 5.74 7.25
CA ILE A 66 15.44 5.47 6.56
C ILE A 66 14.57 6.71 6.57
N CYS A 67 14.25 7.22 5.39
CA CYS A 67 13.34 8.33 5.17
C CYS A 67 11.97 7.80 4.72
N PHE A 68 10.89 8.14 5.42
CA PHE A 68 9.53 7.78 5.04
C PHE A 68 8.76 9.01 4.58
N ILE A 69 8.12 8.89 3.42
CA ILE A 69 7.25 9.92 2.83
C ILE A 69 5.93 9.26 2.48
N ASP A 70 4.82 9.86 2.90
CA ASP A 70 3.47 9.42 2.54
C ASP A 70 2.92 10.35 1.44
N ALA A 71 2.80 9.81 0.22
CA ALA A 71 2.24 10.55 -0.91
C ALA A 71 0.71 10.56 -0.93
N PHE A 72 0.04 9.96 0.05
CA PHE A 72 -1.43 9.93 0.10
C PHE A 72 -2.04 11.32 0.26
N THR A 73 -1.42 12.17 1.05
CA THR A 73 -1.92 13.53 1.37
C THR A 73 -1.42 14.60 0.42
N ILE A 74 -0.48 14.28 -0.48
CA ILE A 74 0.14 15.25 -1.39
C ILE A 74 -0.82 15.59 -2.54
N LYS A 75 -1.14 16.87 -2.69
CA LYS A 75 -2.09 17.39 -3.69
C LYS A 75 -1.46 18.29 -4.74
N SER A 76 -0.23 18.77 -4.52
CA SER A 76 0.50 19.64 -5.44
C SER A 76 1.99 19.28 -5.48
N GLU A 77 2.70 19.71 -6.54
CA GLU A 77 4.16 19.57 -6.61
C GLU A 77 4.85 20.32 -5.45
N GLU A 78 4.32 21.47 -5.07
CA GLU A 78 4.85 22.25 -3.94
C GLU A 78 4.81 21.43 -2.65
N GLU A 79 3.66 20.81 -2.34
CA GLU A 79 3.52 19.92 -1.19
C GLU A 79 4.46 18.72 -1.27
N PHE A 80 4.69 18.17 -2.48
CA PHE A 80 5.65 17.09 -2.66
C PHE A 80 7.07 17.53 -2.30
N TYR A 81 7.55 18.65 -2.86
CA TYR A 81 8.89 19.12 -2.57
C TYR A 81 9.06 19.51 -1.10
N GLN A 82 8.08 20.16 -0.49
CA GLN A 82 8.11 20.50 0.94
C GLN A 82 8.14 19.24 1.82
N ALA A 83 7.31 18.23 1.54
CA ALA A 83 7.31 16.98 2.28
C ALA A 83 8.62 16.21 2.08
N PHE A 84 9.12 16.11 0.84
CA PHE A 84 10.37 15.45 0.49
C PHE A 84 11.55 16.06 1.23
N VAL A 85 11.73 17.39 1.13
CA VAL A 85 12.81 18.11 1.82
C VAL A 85 12.73 17.97 3.33
N ARG A 86 11.54 18.12 3.90
CA ARG A 86 11.32 18.01 5.34
C ARG A 86 11.72 16.62 5.88
N GLU A 87 11.23 15.55 5.25
CA GLU A 87 11.50 14.19 5.72
C GLU A 87 12.96 13.79 5.51
N VAL A 88 13.58 14.20 4.39
CA VAL A 88 15.00 13.99 4.14
C VAL A 88 15.87 14.69 5.20
N ILE A 89 15.54 15.93 5.57
CA ILE A 89 16.29 16.65 6.61
C ILE A 89 16.11 15.98 7.98
N LYS A 90 14.89 15.56 8.34
CA LYS A 90 14.61 14.83 9.59
C LYS A 90 15.44 13.55 9.68
N THR A 91 15.54 12.81 8.59
CA THR A 91 16.30 11.56 8.50
C THR A 91 17.80 11.75 8.75
N ALA A 92 18.31 12.94 8.50
CA ALA A 92 19.75 13.23 8.66
C ALA A 92 20.25 13.17 10.11
N SER A 93 19.39 13.27 11.12
CA SER A 93 19.74 13.20 12.55
C SER A 93 18.49 13.01 13.41
N ASN A 94 18.68 12.37 14.58
CA ASN A 94 17.63 12.25 15.60
C ASN A 94 17.49 13.51 16.49
N LYS A 95 18.31 14.56 16.24
CA LYS A 95 18.31 15.80 17.02
C LYS A 95 17.77 16.93 16.16
N TRP A 96 16.73 17.59 16.60
CA TRP A 96 16.05 18.66 15.89
C TRP A 96 16.96 19.89 15.63
N GLU A 97 17.90 20.19 16.55
CA GLU A 97 18.89 21.28 16.34
C GLU A 97 19.76 21.03 15.10
N THR A 98 20.02 19.75 14.82
CA THR A 98 20.78 19.35 13.63
C THR A 98 19.94 19.52 12.36
N TRP A 99 18.61 19.42 12.42
CA TRP A 99 17.74 19.66 11.27
C TRP A 99 17.84 21.10 10.78
N ILE A 100 17.81 22.06 11.71
CA ILE A 100 17.97 23.48 11.37
C ILE A 100 19.33 23.73 10.71
N SER A 101 20.42 23.24 11.31
CA SER A 101 21.76 23.42 10.75
C SER A 101 21.90 22.74 9.39
N THR A 102 21.30 21.55 9.19
CA THR A 102 21.28 20.83 7.92
C THR A 102 20.50 21.62 6.86
N ALA A 103 19.29 22.12 7.21
CA ALA A 103 18.50 22.94 6.30
C ALA A 103 19.26 24.21 5.89
N LYS A 104 19.81 24.96 6.84
CA LYS A 104 20.62 26.15 6.56
C LYS A 104 21.83 25.86 5.68
N LYS A 105 22.52 24.74 5.89
CA LYS A 105 23.71 24.36 5.15
C LYS A 105 23.42 23.96 3.70
N HIS A 106 22.34 23.20 3.46
CA HIS A 106 22.06 22.58 2.17
C HIS A 106 20.98 23.30 1.34
N LEU A 107 20.25 24.25 1.96
CA LEU A 107 19.19 25.03 1.31
C LEU A 107 19.49 26.55 1.32
N THR A 108 20.77 26.93 1.31
CA THR A 108 21.18 28.34 1.42
C THR A 108 20.58 29.23 0.31
N THR A 109 20.52 28.71 -0.92
CA THR A 109 19.96 29.41 -2.08
C THR A 109 18.44 29.56 -2.04
N LEU A 110 17.75 28.76 -1.21
CA LEU A 110 16.29 28.66 -1.16
C LEU A 110 15.65 29.48 -0.05
N SER A 111 16.46 30.13 0.81
CA SER A 111 15.99 30.95 1.95
C SER A 111 14.84 30.27 2.72
N PRO A 112 15.04 29.05 3.25
CA PRO A 112 13.95 28.26 3.85
C PRO A 112 13.38 28.94 5.08
N LYS A 113 12.04 29.03 5.17
CA LYS A 113 11.32 29.39 6.40
C LYS A 113 11.22 28.16 7.28
N ILE A 114 12.07 28.08 8.30
CA ILE A 114 12.07 26.95 9.24
C ILE A 114 11.18 27.33 10.42
N SER A 115 10.13 26.51 10.66
CA SER A 115 9.26 26.65 11.81
C SER A 115 9.36 25.41 12.72
N ILE A 116 9.33 25.66 14.01
CA ILE A 116 9.35 24.63 15.06
C ILE A 116 8.20 24.95 16.00
N GLY A 117 7.27 24.01 16.15
CA GLY A 117 6.16 24.16 17.10
C GLY A 117 6.53 23.74 18.52
N VAL A 118 5.50 23.48 19.32
CA VAL A 118 5.65 23.14 20.75
C VAL A 118 6.40 21.80 20.91
N ASP A 119 6.14 20.83 20.03
CA ASP A 119 6.92 19.58 19.94
C ASP A 119 7.79 19.60 18.68
N PRO A 120 9.12 19.85 18.80
CA PRO A 120 10.02 19.91 17.65
C PRO A 120 10.04 18.64 16.80
N MET A 121 9.75 17.47 17.39
CA MET A 121 9.79 16.20 16.67
C MET A 121 8.60 16.02 15.73
N THR A 122 7.44 16.54 16.08
CA THR A 122 6.21 16.49 15.28
C THR A 122 5.99 17.76 14.46
N ASP A 123 6.35 18.91 15.00
CA ASP A 123 5.95 20.22 14.47
C ASP A 123 7.06 20.90 13.64
N PHE A 124 8.11 20.18 13.29
CA PHE A 124 9.15 20.72 12.40
C PHE A 124 8.61 20.87 10.98
N SER A 125 8.71 22.09 10.45
CA SER A 125 8.38 22.36 9.06
C SER A 125 9.48 23.17 8.34
N VAL A 126 9.59 22.92 7.04
CA VAL A 126 10.46 23.68 6.13
C VAL A 126 9.57 24.26 5.05
N GLY A 127 9.24 25.53 5.17
CA GLY A 127 8.53 26.28 4.15
C GLY A 127 9.49 26.77 3.06
N LEU A 128 9.20 26.44 1.81
CA LEU A 128 9.92 26.93 0.64
C LEU A 128 8.93 27.73 -0.22
N GLU A 129 9.36 28.87 -0.73
CA GLU A 129 8.53 29.63 -1.66
C GLU A 129 8.49 28.91 -3.02
N TRP A 130 7.32 28.86 -3.65
CA TRP A 130 7.11 28.12 -4.89
C TRP A 130 8.07 28.55 -6.02
N LYS A 131 8.35 29.87 -6.13
CA LYS A 131 9.32 30.37 -7.09
C LYS A 131 10.71 29.74 -6.87
N ASN A 132 11.17 29.71 -5.62
CA ASN A 132 12.47 29.13 -5.27
C ASN A 132 12.49 27.60 -5.54
N ILE A 133 11.39 26.91 -5.31
CA ILE A 133 11.25 25.49 -5.66
C ILE A 133 11.45 25.30 -7.16
N LYS A 134 10.72 26.04 -8.00
CA LYS A 134 10.78 25.91 -9.46
C LYS A 134 12.16 26.22 -10.06
N GLU A 135 12.89 27.15 -9.48
CA GLU A 135 14.25 27.46 -9.89
C GLU A 135 15.30 26.41 -9.48
N ASN A 136 14.97 25.55 -8.47
CA ASN A 136 15.95 24.65 -7.85
C ASN A 136 15.45 23.18 -7.74
N GLU A 137 14.50 22.76 -8.55
CA GLU A 137 13.84 21.43 -8.46
C GLU A 137 14.84 20.27 -8.46
N LEU A 138 15.84 20.29 -9.34
CA LEU A 138 16.86 19.24 -9.44
C LEU A 138 17.77 19.22 -8.19
N GLU A 139 18.08 20.39 -7.62
CA GLU A 139 18.84 20.46 -6.37
C GLU A 139 18.07 19.86 -5.19
N LEU A 140 16.76 20.15 -5.11
CA LEU A 140 15.91 19.61 -4.08
C LEU A 140 15.79 18.08 -4.20
N LEU A 141 15.63 17.54 -5.40
CA LEU A 141 15.62 16.11 -5.64
C LEU A 141 16.97 15.44 -5.35
N ASN A 142 18.07 16.19 -5.43
CA ASN A 142 19.42 15.70 -5.11
C ASN A 142 19.82 15.94 -3.63
N LEU A 143 18.97 16.54 -2.83
CA LEU A 143 19.25 16.84 -1.42
C LEU A 143 19.62 15.58 -0.59
N PRO A 144 18.92 14.42 -0.73
CA PRO A 144 19.29 13.21 0.01
C PRO A 144 20.72 12.76 -0.26
N GLU A 145 21.20 12.83 -1.52
CA GLU A 145 22.56 12.47 -1.90
C GLU A 145 23.59 13.45 -1.29
N LYS A 146 23.34 14.76 -1.38
CA LYS A 146 24.20 15.79 -0.77
C LYS A 146 24.36 15.56 0.75
N ILE A 147 23.26 15.25 1.45
CA ILE A 147 23.27 14.97 2.87
C ILE A 147 23.99 13.66 3.17
N ALA A 148 23.69 12.59 2.41
CA ALA A 148 24.29 11.28 2.61
C ALA A 148 25.82 11.33 2.45
N GLN A 149 26.33 12.00 1.42
CA GLN A 149 27.75 12.25 1.21
C GLN A 149 28.39 13.04 2.34
N ALA A 150 27.78 14.18 2.72
CA ALA A 150 28.31 15.05 3.76
C ALA A 150 28.40 14.36 5.14
N LYS A 151 27.47 13.43 5.44
CA LYS A 151 27.41 12.69 6.69
C LYS A 151 28.05 11.29 6.63
N LYS A 152 28.51 10.87 5.47
CA LYS A 152 29.07 9.52 5.21
C LYS A 152 28.10 8.41 5.63
N ILE A 153 26.81 8.57 5.27
CA ILE A 153 25.74 7.61 5.49
C ILE A 153 25.17 7.15 4.16
N LYS A 154 24.43 6.05 4.18
CA LYS A 154 23.49 5.68 3.11
C LYS A 154 22.09 6.08 3.52
N MET A 155 21.24 6.41 2.57
CA MET A 155 19.84 6.76 2.83
C MET A 155 18.92 5.88 1.99
N VAL A 156 17.89 5.31 2.61
CA VAL A 156 16.80 4.65 1.91
C VAL A 156 15.58 5.56 2.00
N VAL A 157 15.09 6.02 0.85
CA VAL A 157 13.89 6.85 0.75
C VAL A 157 12.70 5.99 0.37
N CYS A 158 11.78 5.84 1.30
CA CYS A 158 10.56 5.04 1.18
C CYS A 158 9.37 5.95 0.90
N ILE A 159 8.72 5.83 -0.27
CA ILE A 159 7.54 6.64 -0.62
C ILE A 159 6.32 5.74 -0.70
N ASP A 160 5.40 5.89 0.27
CA ASP A 160 4.12 5.16 0.28
C ASP A 160 3.11 5.81 -0.67
N GLU A 161 2.22 4.98 -1.21
CA GLU A 161 1.17 5.37 -2.16
C GLU A 161 1.69 6.23 -3.34
N PHE A 162 2.87 5.86 -3.85
CA PHE A 162 3.62 6.58 -4.90
C PHE A 162 2.74 6.93 -6.11
N GLN A 163 1.79 6.06 -6.49
CA GLN A 163 0.89 6.32 -7.62
C GLN A 163 -0.02 7.55 -7.42
N ASN A 164 -0.14 8.09 -6.21
CA ASN A 164 -0.93 9.31 -6.01
C ASN A 164 -0.27 10.55 -6.63
N LEU A 165 1.04 10.53 -6.81
CA LEU A 165 1.76 11.60 -7.50
C LEU A 165 1.32 11.76 -8.95
N VAL A 166 0.85 10.69 -9.61
CA VAL A 166 0.30 10.74 -10.99
C VAL A 166 -0.88 11.71 -11.13
N LYS A 167 -1.57 12.02 -10.03
CA LYS A 167 -2.69 12.97 -10.03
C LYS A 167 -2.26 14.43 -10.03
N LEU A 168 -0.97 14.71 -9.83
CA LEU A 168 -0.43 16.07 -9.86
C LEU A 168 -0.48 16.62 -11.29
N LYS A 169 -0.78 17.91 -11.41
CA LYS A 169 -1.01 18.58 -12.70
C LYS A 169 0.16 18.40 -13.68
N ASP A 170 1.39 18.53 -13.18
CA ASP A 170 2.61 18.51 -14.01
C ASP A 170 3.45 17.23 -13.73
N TYR A 171 2.77 16.12 -13.40
CA TYR A 171 3.42 14.85 -13.01
C TYR A 171 4.45 14.35 -14.03
N ASP A 172 4.17 14.42 -15.32
CA ASP A 172 5.09 13.92 -16.36
C ASP A 172 6.44 14.67 -16.30
N SER A 173 6.43 15.97 -16.05
CA SER A 173 7.65 16.77 -15.83
C SER A 173 8.36 16.38 -14.54
N LEU A 174 7.60 16.22 -13.44
CA LEU A 174 8.14 15.80 -12.16
C LEU A 174 8.76 14.40 -12.24
N GLU A 175 8.10 13.46 -12.91
CA GLU A 175 8.58 12.09 -13.12
C GLU A 175 9.91 12.06 -13.87
N GLN A 176 10.04 12.86 -14.94
CA GLN A 176 11.28 13.00 -15.71
C GLN A 176 12.41 13.57 -14.84
N LYS A 177 12.14 14.60 -14.04
CA LYS A 177 13.12 15.21 -13.13
C LYS A 177 13.57 14.24 -12.04
N MET A 178 12.62 13.54 -11.39
CA MET A 178 12.94 12.52 -10.41
C MET A 178 13.85 11.44 -11.04
N ARG A 179 13.49 10.92 -12.19
CA ARG A 179 14.27 9.89 -12.89
C ARG A 179 15.67 10.40 -13.25
N SER A 180 15.79 11.62 -13.79
CA SER A 180 17.08 12.18 -14.22
C SER A 180 18.05 12.38 -13.06
N VAL A 181 17.54 12.72 -11.86
CA VAL A 181 18.38 12.94 -10.67
C VAL A 181 18.66 11.61 -9.94
N TRP A 182 17.62 10.85 -9.63
CA TRP A 182 17.73 9.69 -8.75
C TRP A 182 18.58 8.56 -9.31
N GLN A 183 18.61 8.37 -10.64
CA GLN A 183 19.44 7.35 -11.28
C GLN A 183 20.97 7.56 -11.10
N HIS A 184 21.40 8.77 -10.76
CA HIS A 184 22.81 9.11 -10.59
C HIS A 184 23.28 9.12 -9.13
N GLN A 185 22.36 8.93 -8.18
CA GLN A 185 22.68 8.92 -6.77
C GLN A 185 23.39 7.61 -6.37
N GLN A 186 24.46 7.71 -5.61
CA GLN A 186 25.32 6.59 -5.20
C GLN A 186 25.08 6.16 -3.75
N ASN A 187 24.58 7.08 -2.92
CA ASN A 187 24.37 6.86 -1.49
C ASN A 187 22.89 6.83 -1.11
N VAL A 188 22.00 6.92 -2.10
CA VAL A 188 20.54 6.89 -1.88
C VAL A 188 19.92 5.78 -2.68
N THR A 189 19.01 5.04 -2.03
CA THR A 189 18.22 3.97 -2.66
C THR A 189 16.73 4.24 -2.41
N TYR A 190 15.89 3.93 -3.38
CA TYR A 190 14.46 4.21 -3.32
C TYR A 190 13.65 2.94 -3.15
N CYS A 191 12.70 2.99 -2.19
CA CYS A 191 11.61 2.04 -2.04
C CYS A 191 10.29 2.72 -2.39
N LEU A 192 9.81 2.52 -3.63
CA LEU A 192 8.58 3.14 -4.11
C LEU A 192 7.46 2.11 -4.05
N TYR A 193 6.42 2.37 -3.26
CA TYR A 193 5.39 1.37 -3.06
C TYR A 193 3.98 1.96 -3.10
N GLY A 194 3.03 1.12 -3.53
CA GLY A 194 1.67 1.57 -3.73
C GLY A 194 0.65 0.44 -3.84
N SER A 195 -0.62 0.82 -3.70
CA SER A 195 -1.73 -0.13 -3.65
C SER A 195 -2.48 -0.28 -4.97
N LYS A 196 -2.44 0.71 -5.86
CA LYS A 196 -3.11 0.65 -7.17
C LYS A 196 -2.24 -0.07 -8.20
N ARG A 197 -2.38 -1.39 -8.26
CA ARG A 197 -1.56 -2.29 -9.07
C ARG A 197 -1.41 -1.84 -10.52
N HIS A 198 -2.52 -1.51 -11.19
CA HIS A 198 -2.51 -1.09 -12.59
C HIS A 198 -1.73 0.21 -12.81
N MET A 199 -1.88 1.22 -11.92
CA MET A 199 -1.13 2.47 -12.02
C MET A 199 0.37 2.27 -11.76
N MET A 200 0.72 1.47 -10.74
CA MET A 200 2.12 1.15 -10.45
C MET A 200 2.79 0.40 -11.60
N ILE A 201 2.08 -0.57 -12.21
CA ILE A 201 2.59 -1.27 -13.39
C ILE A 201 2.79 -0.31 -14.56
N ASP A 202 1.88 0.62 -14.79
CA ASP A 202 2.02 1.62 -15.86
C ASP A 202 3.26 2.49 -15.65
N ILE A 203 3.49 2.98 -14.43
CA ILE A 203 4.66 3.81 -14.09
C ILE A 203 5.99 3.05 -14.31
N PHE A 204 6.09 1.80 -13.88
CA PHE A 204 7.40 1.12 -13.77
C PHE A 204 7.66 0.07 -14.85
N ASN A 205 6.64 -0.41 -15.54
CA ASN A 205 6.77 -1.48 -16.55
C ASN A 205 6.44 -1.03 -17.98
N SER A 206 5.93 0.19 -18.16
CA SER A 206 5.71 0.75 -19.50
C SER A 206 6.99 1.33 -20.07
N SER A 207 7.40 0.86 -21.25
CA SER A 207 8.65 1.31 -21.91
C SER A 207 8.65 2.79 -22.29
N SER A 208 7.48 3.42 -22.35
CA SER A 208 7.32 4.85 -22.65
C SER A 208 7.48 5.76 -21.42
N LYS A 209 7.55 5.18 -20.20
CA LYS A 209 7.60 5.95 -18.95
C LYS A 209 9.04 6.13 -18.43
N PRO A 210 9.36 7.27 -17.82
CA PRO A 210 10.69 7.57 -17.29
C PRO A 210 11.21 6.53 -16.29
N PHE A 211 10.34 5.99 -15.43
CA PHE A 211 10.73 4.99 -14.44
C PHE A 211 10.83 3.55 -14.96
N TYR A 212 10.68 3.36 -16.29
CA TYR A 212 10.93 2.04 -16.87
C TYR A 212 12.33 1.52 -16.50
N ARG A 213 12.38 0.29 -15.95
CA ARG A 213 13.63 -0.33 -15.46
C ARG A 213 14.42 0.52 -14.45
N PHE A 214 13.73 1.26 -13.58
CA PHE A 214 14.40 2.04 -12.53
C PHE A 214 15.02 1.16 -11.44
N GLY A 215 14.52 -0.04 -11.25
CA GLY A 215 14.99 -1.02 -10.26
C GLY A 215 14.19 -2.32 -10.33
N GLN A 216 14.17 -3.07 -9.24
CA GLN A 216 13.47 -4.34 -9.16
C GLN A 216 12.01 -4.15 -8.78
N ILE A 217 11.10 -4.76 -9.53
CA ILE A 217 9.68 -4.83 -9.18
C ILE A 217 9.45 -6.06 -8.31
N MET A 218 8.83 -5.87 -7.16
CA MET A 218 8.37 -6.93 -6.26
C MET A 218 6.84 -6.89 -6.17
N PHE A 219 6.20 -8.01 -6.43
CA PHE A 219 4.76 -8.18 -6.21
C PHE A 219 4.54 -8.86 -4.87
N LEU A 220 3.79 -8.20 -3.99
CA LEU A 220 3.37 -8.82 -2.75
C LEU A 220 2.10 -9.62 -2.99
N THR A 221 2.19 -10.94 -2.86
CA THR A 221 1.07 -11.87 -3.01
C THR A 221 0.35 -12.10 -1.69
N LYS A 222 -0.77 -12.80 -1.70
CA LYS A 222 -1.44 -13.27 -0.48
C LYS A 222 -0.52 -14.21 0.31
N ILE A 223 -0.68 -14.24 1.62
CA ILE A 223 -0.02 -15.21 2.50
C ILE A 223 -0.65 -16.58 2.23
N ALA A 224 0.16 -17.64 2.24
CA ALA A 224 -0.30 -18.99 1.99
C ALA A 224 -1.27 -19.46 3.09
N GLU A 225 -2.25 -20.30 2.72
CA GLU A 225 -3.30 -20.74 3.62
C GLU A 225 -2.76 -21.49 4.85
N ASN A 226 -1.77 -22.36 4.65
CA ASN A 226 -1.12 -23.09 5.74
C ASN A 226 -0.48 -22.16 6.77
N GLU A 227 0.16 -21.10 6.34
CA GLU A 227 0.79 -20.10 7.22
C GLU A 227 -0.26 -19.33 8.06
N TRP A 228 -1.41 -19.05 7.44
CA TRP A 228 -2.56 -18.49 8.16
C TRP A 228 -3.14 -19.46 9.18
N VAL A 229 -3.31 -20.73 8.80
CA VAL A 229 -3.85 -21.77 9.70
C VAL A 229 -2.97 -21.91 10.93
N ASP A 230 -1.65 -22.07 10.75
CA ASP A 230 -0.69 -22.16 11.85
C ASP A 230 -0.76 -20.95 12.79
N PHE A 231 -0.85 -19.75 12.22
CA PHE A 231 -0.98 -18.52 13.00
C PHE A 231 -2.29 -18.46 13.79
N ILE A 232 -3.42 -18.80 13.16
CA ILE A 232 -4.74 -18.76 13.80
C ILE A 232 -4.82 -19.75 14.94
N VAL A 233 -4.43 -21.02 14.70
CA VAL A 233 -4.43 -22.08 15.71
C VAL A 233 -3.57 -21.67 16.91
N LYS A 234 -2.33 -21.27 16.67
CA LYS A 234 -1.43 -20.81 17.73
C LYS A 234 -1.98 -19.59 18.49
N SER A 235 -2.66 -18.69 17.80
CA SER A 235 -3.24 -17.49 18.43
C SER A 235 -4.40 -17.84 19.36
N PHE A 236 -5.22 -18.81 19.00
CA PHE A 236 -6.27 -19.34 19.88
C PHE A 236 -5.67 -20.04 21.11
N GLU A 237 -4.71 -20.94 20.91
CA GLU A 237 -4.03 -21.68 21.97
C GLU A 237 -3.37 -20.78 23.00
N THR A 238 -2.64 -19.74 22.55
CA THR A 238 -1.96 -18.79 23.45
C THR A 238 -2.91 -18.00 24.34
N THR A 239 -4.19 -17.99 24.01
CA THR A 239 -5.25 -17.33 24.80
C THR A 239 -6.15 -18.29 25.56
N GLY A 240 -5.80 -19.58 25.57
CA GLY A 240 -6.55 -20.63 26.26
C GLY A 240 -7.82 -21.10 25.52
N LYS A 241 -7.96 -20.77 24.23
CA LYS A 241 -9.03 -21.19 23.35
C LYS A 241 -8.53 -22.18 22.31
N ASN A 242 -9.43 -22.88 21.66
CA ASN A 242 -9.09 -23.87 20.64
C ASN A 242 -9.90 -23.63 19.35
N ILE A 243 -9.26 -23.83 18.19
CA ILE A 243 -9.89 -23.89 16.87
C ILE A 243 -9.31 -25.07 16.10
N PRO A 244 -10.12 -25.99 15.54
CA PRO A 244 -9.62 -27.05 14.69
C PRO A 244 -8.93 -26.49 13.43
N GLU A 245 -7.83 -27.12 12.98
CA GLU A 245 -7.12 -26.70 11.76
C GLU A 245 -8.03 -26.64 10.53
N SER A 246 -8.96 -27.62 10.38
CA SER A 246 -9.93 -27.62 9.29
C SER A 246 -10.83 -26.39 9.32
N LEU A 247 -11.27 -25.95 10.51
CA LEU A 247 -12.11 -24.77 10.66
C LEU A 247 -11.30 -23.48 10.45
N ALA A 248 -10.03 -23.44 10.89
CA ALA A 248 -9.12 -22.34 10.61
C ALA A 248 -8.86 -22.23 9.10
N LEU A 249 -8.73 -23.33 8.37
CA LEU A 249 -8.59 -23.35 6.92
C LEU A 249 -9.88 -22.82 6.24
N GLU A 250 -11.04 -23.27 6.67
CA GLU A 250 -12.34 -22.77 6.17
C GLU A 250 -12.47 -21.26 6.39
N LEU A 251 -12.05 -20.76 7.56
CA LEU A 251 -12.00 -19.33 7.87
C LEU A 251 -11.15 -18.58 6.85
N VAL A 252 -9.94 -19.03 6.57
CA VAL A 252 -9.01 -18.39 5.64
C VAL A 252 -9.57 -18.38 4.21
N GLN A 253 -10.13 -19.51 3.77
CA GLN A 253 -10.71 -19.66 2.44
C GLN A 253 -11.97 -18.83 2.25
N SER A 254 -12.78 -18.66 3.30
CA SER A 254 -14.03 -17.88 3.25
C SER A 254 -13.81 -16.41 2.89
N VAL A 255 -12.60 -15.89 3.13
CA VAL A 255 -12.18 -14.52 2.81
C VAL A 255 -10.99 -14.49 1.83
N ASP A 256 -10.81 -15.58 1.05
CA ASP A 256 -9.84 -15.69 -0.04
C ASP A 256 -8.41 -15.30 0.41
N SER A 257 -7.97 -15.74 1.59
CA SER A 257 -6.65 -15.42 2.20
C SER A 257 -6.33 -13.93 2.25
N HIS A 258 -7.32 -13.05 2.19
CA HIS A 258 -7.11 -11.60 2.21
C HIS A 258 -6.69 -11.14 3.61
N SER A 259 -5.46 -10.69 3.78
CA SER A 259 -4.81 -10.48 5.10
C SER A 259 -5.63 -9.66 6.10
N TRP A 260 -6.27 -8.59 5.65
CA TRP A 260 -7.15 -7.78 6.50
C TRP A 260 -8.35 -8.58 7.01
N TYR A 261 -9.03 -9.29 6.09
CA TYR A 261 -10.24 -10.01 6.43
C TYR A 261 -9.96 -11.29 7.21
N VAL A 262 -8.83 -11.97 6.96
CA VAL A 262 -8.41 -13.09 7.81
C VAL A 262 -8.23 -12.64 9.26
N GLN A 263 -7.54 -11.52 9.49
CA GLN A 263 -7.37 -10.96 10.84
C GLN A 263 -8.70 -10.54 11.47
N GLN A 264 -9.57 -9.87 10.71
CA GLN A 264 -10.87 -9.41 11.19
C GLN A 264 -11.78 -10.58 11.53
N LEU A 265 -11.89 -11.56 10.63
CA LEU A 265 -12.75 -12.74 10.83
C LEU A 265 -12.22 -13.61 11.97
N ALA A 266 -10.90 -13.83 12.05
CA ALA A 266 -10.29 -14.55 13.15
C ALA A 266 -10.52 -13.84 14.50
N TYR A 267 -10.49 -12.50 14.52
CA TYR A 267 -10.86 -11.74 15.72
C TYR A 267 -12.30 -11.97 16.15
N PHE A 268 -13.27 -11.93 15.23
CA PHE A 268 -14.67 -12.17 15.56
C PHE A 268 -14.90 -13.62 16.00
N ALA A 269 -14.35 -14.59 15.27
CA ALA A 269 -14.44 -16.00 15.65
C ALA A 269 -13.83 -16.25 17.05
N TRP A 270 -12.64 -15.68 17.31
CA TRP A 270 -11.99 -15.78 18.62
C TRP A 270 -12.83 -15.13 19.74
N ASN A 271 -13.45 -14.00 19.48
CA ASN A 271 -14.27 -13.27 20.45
C ASN A 271 -15.54 -14.05 20.81
N LEU A 272 -16.19 -14.69 19.82
CA LEU A 272 -17.38 -15.52 20.01
C LEU A 272 -17.07 -16.87 20.67
N THR A 273 -15.84 -17.36 20.55
CA THR A 273 -15.44 -18.64 21.13
C THR A 273 -15.23 -18.51 22.64
N GLU A 274 -15.89 -19.37 23.43
CA GLU A 274 -15.57 -19.50 24.86
C GLU A 274 -14.37 -20.43 25.08
N ASN A 275 -14.45 -21.68 24.66
CA ASN A 275 -13.41 -22.70 24.81
C ASN A 275 -12.93 -23.25 23.47
N LYS A 276 -13.86 -23.71 22.62
CA LYS A 276 -13.57 -24.33 21.33
C LYS A 276 -14.48 -23.78 20.25
N ALA A 277 -13.88 -23.33 19.15
CA ALA A 277 -14.63 -22.87 17.98
C ALA A 277 -15.23 -24.05 17.21
N ASP A 278 -16.39 -23.80 16.61
CA ASP A 278 -17.10 -24.70 15.72
C ASP A 278 -17.63 -23.97 14.49
N THR A 279 -18.33 -24.69 13.62
CA THR A 279 -18.85 -24.14 12.36
C THR A 279 -19.93 -23.07 12.60
N GLU A 280 -20.72 -23.15 13.67
CA GLU A 280 -21.73 -22.15 13.99
C GLU A 280 -21.08 -20.81 14.37
N ILE A 281 -20.03 -20.84 15.20
CA ILE A 281 -19.22 -19.68 15.56
C ILE A 281 -18.60 -19.04 14.32
N LEU A 282 -18.09 -19.85 13.38
CA LEU A 282 -17.52 -19.33 12.14
C LEU A 282 -18.58 -18.61 11.29
N GLN A 283 -19.78 -19.19 11.14
CA GLN A 283 -20.85 -18.55 10.39
C GLN A 283 -21.32 -17.25 11.04
N GLN A 284 -21.47 -17.22 12.36
CA GLN A 284 -21.79 -15.98 13.09
C GLN A 284 -20.69 -14.92 12.90
N ALA A 285 -19.43 -15.32 12.93
CA ALA A 285 -18.31 -14.40 12.69
C ALA A 285 -18.31 -13.83 11.25
N ILE A 286 -18.63 -14.64 10.25
CA ILE A 286 -18.78 -14.21 8.85
C ILE A 286 -19.88 -13.15 8.72
N GLU A 287 -21.06 -13.41 9.32
CA GLU A 287 -22.16 -12.45 9.30
C GLU A 287 -21.75 -11.12 9.99
N GLN A 288 -21.06 -11.18 11.13
CA GLN A 288 -20.55 -9.97 11.78
C GLN A 288 -19.57 -9.18 10.91
N VAL A 289 -18.71 -9.86 10.13
CA VAL A 289 -17.80 -9.19 9.19
C VAL A 289 -18.60 -8.51 8.08
N ILE A 290 -19.62 -9.15 7.53
CA ILE A 290 -20.49 -8.58 6.50
C ILE A 290 -21.23 -7.37 7.06
N ASP A 291 -21.89 -7.50 8.19
CA ASP A 291 -22.69 -6.44 8.83
C ASP A 291 -21.84 -5.22 9.17
N SER A 292 -20.62 -5.42 9.66
CA SER A 292 -19.70 -4.31 9.96
C SER A 292 -19.27 -3.50 8.75
N ASN A 293 -19.37 -4.07 7.54
CA ASN A 293 -19.00 -3.42 6.27
C ASN A 293 -20.24 -3.02 5.43
N LEU A 294 -21.46 -3.44 5.83
CA LEU A 294 -22.69 -3.26 5.05
C LEU A 294 -22.92 -1.81 4.57
N PRO A 295 -22.78 -0.76 5.43
CA PRO A 295 -23.00 0.60 4.96
C PRO A 295 -22.03 1.04 3.86
N LEU A 296 -20.78 0.53 3.88
CA LEU A 296 -19.79 0.80 2.84
C LEU A 296 -20.17 0.12 1.53
N TYR A 297 -20.65 -1.11 1.59
CA TYR A 297 -21.04 -1.89 0.41
C TYR A 297 -22.28 -1.32 -0.27
N GLN A 298 -23.27 -0.93 0.51
CA GLN A 298 -24.47 -0.24 0.00
C GLN A 298 -24.09 1.08 -0.69
N ASN A 299 -23.31 1.94 -0.04
CA ASN A 299 -22.85 3.20 -0.64
C ASN A 299 -22.04 2.98 -1.92
N GLU A 300 -21.21 1.90 -1.97
CA GLU A 300 -20.46 1.57 -3.18
C GLU A 300 -21.39 1.19 -4.33
N CYS A 301 -22.40 0.37 -4.09
CA CYS A 301 -23.40 -0.02 -5.09
C CYS A 301 -24.29 1.16 -5.53
N ASP A 302 -24.75 1.99 -4.59
CA ASP A 302 -25.59 3.17 -4.86
C ASP A 302 -24.89 4.20 -5.76
N ALA A 303 -23.56 4.26 -5.69
CA ALA A 303 -22.75 5.12 -6.54
C ALA A 303 -22.47 4.54 -7.94
N LEU A 304 -22.97 3.34 -8.26
CA LEU A 304 -22.80 2.69 -9.55
C LEU A 304 -24.04 2.92 -10.45
N THR A 305 -23.79 3.03 -11.75
CA THR A 305 -24.87 3.00 -12.73
C THR A 305 -25.42 1.59 -12.92
N ALA A 306 -26.64 1.46 -13.43
CA ALA A 306 -27.25 0.15 -13.72
C ALA A 306 -26.35 -0.72 -14.62
N SER A 307 -25.71 -0.14 -15.64
CA SER A 307 -24.81 -0.93 -16.50
C SER A 307 -23.51 -1.35 -15.81
N GLN A 308 -23.05 -0.64 -14.78
CA GLN A 308 -21.91 -1.05 -13.95
C GLN A 308 -22.29 -2.16 -12.98
N LEU A 309 -23.48 -2.08 -12.37
CA LEU A 309 -24.02 -3.16 -11.54
C LEU A 309 -24.22 -4.43 -12.35
N ASN A 310 -24.81 -4.33 -13.54
CA ASN A 310 -25.01 -5.47 -14.44
C ASN A 310 -23.67 -6.12 -14.87
N LEU A 311 -22.63 -5.31 -15.09
CA LEU A 311 -21.28 -5.80 -15.33
C LEU A 311 -20.70 -6.54 -14.12
N LEU A 312 -20.93 -6.05 -12.90
CA LEU A 312 -20.50 -6.74 -11.67
C LEU A 312 -21.25 -8.07 -11.49
N ILE A 313 -22.55 -8.12 -11.81
CA ILE A 313 -23.34 -9.36 -11.79
C ILE A 313 -22.76 -10.38 -12.78
N ALA A 314 -22.42 -9.97 -14.01
CA ALA A 314 -21.79 -10.84 -14.98
C ALA A 314 -20.43 -11.38 -14.49
N ILE A 315 -19.60 -10.52 -13.86
CA ILE A 315 -18.33 -10.91 -13.25
C ILE A 315 -18.55 -11.88 -12.07
N ALA A 316 -19.53 -11.62 -11.22
CA ALA A 316 -19.90 -12.49 -10.11
C ALA A 316 -20.30 -13.89 -10.57
N ASN A 317 -21.01 -13.99 -11.70
CA ASN A 317 -21.36 -15.24 -12.38
C ASN A 317 -20.19 -15.87 -13.17
N LYS A 318 -18.98 -15.31 -13.08
CA LYS A 318 -17.75 -15.80 -13.76
C LYS A 318 -17.86 -15.87 -15.29
N GLU A 319 -18.63 -14.95 -15.89
CA GLU A 319 -18.72 -14.84 -17.35
C GLU A 319 -17.36 -14.46 -17.95
N GLN A 320 -16.85 -15.29 -18.86
CA GLN A 320 -15.52 -15.11 -19.46
C GLN A 320 -15.51 -14.07 -20.57
N PHE A 321 -16.54 -14.09 -21.43
CA PHE A 321 -16.63 -13.25 -22.62
C PHE A 321 -17.60 -12.08 -22.43
N LEU A 322 -17.23 -11.13 -21.58
CA LEU A 322 -18.08 -10.01 -21.20
C LEU A 322 -18.51 -9.11 -22.36
N THR A 323 -17.78 -9.12 -23.49
CA THR A 323 -18.10 -8.34 -24.70
C THR A 323 -18.81 -9.16 -25.79
N ALA A 324 -19.09 -10.46 -25.56
CA ALA A 324 -19.88 -11.25 -26.49
C ALA A 324 -21.32 -10.75 -26.52
N VAL A 325 -21.95 -10.74 -27.68
CA VAL A 325 -23.32 -10.23 -27.88
C VAL A 325 -24.33 -10.94 -26.97
N GLU A 326 -24.18 -12.26 -26.82
CA GLU A 326 -25.03 -13.05 -25.94
C GLU A 326 -24.94 -12.58 -24.49
N THR A 327 -23.72 -12.40 -23.96
CA THR A 327 -23.47 -11.93 -22.59
C THR A 327 -23.96 -10.49 -22.39
N GLN A 328 -23.74 -9.62 -23.41
CA GLN A 328 -24.25 -8.25 -23.36
C GLN A 328 -25.77 -8.19 -23.21
N ASN A 329 -26.48 -9.00 -24.01
CA ASN A 329 -27.94 -9.06 -23.97
C ASN A 329 -28.46 -9.71 -22.68
N LYS A 330 -27.83 -10.80 -22.24
CA LYS A 330 -28.19 -11.52 -21.00
C LYS A 330 -28.15 -10.58 -19.77
N TYR A 331 -27.16 -9.75 -19.67
CA TYR A 331 -26.96 -8.84 -18.53
C TYR A 331 -27.29 -7.38 -18.80
N ASN A 332 -27.80 -7.03 -19.99
CA ASN A 332 -28.12 -5.65 -20.36
C ASN A 332 -26.98 -4.65 -20.09
N MET A 333 -25.75 -4.99 -20.50
CA MET A 333 -24.54 -4.21 -20.21
C MET A 333 -24.25 -3.09 -21.22
N GLY A 334 -25.06 -2.96 -22.29
CA GLY A 334 -24.85 -2.01 -23.37
C GLY A 334 -23.78 -2.47 -24.39
N THR A 335 -23.14 -1.52 -25.05
CA THR A 335 -22.19 -1.79 -26.14
C THR A 335 -20.82 -2.27 -25.59
N PRO A 336 -19.99 -2.95 -26.43
CA PRO A 336 -18.62 -3.32 -26.05
C PRO A 336 -17.78 -2.14 -25.54
N GLN A 337 -17.95 -0.96 -26.14
CA GLN A 337 -17.26 0.25 -25.71
C GLN A 337 -17.68 0.68 -24.30
N ASN A 338 -19.00 0.62 -23.96
CA ASN A 338 -19.49 0.89 -22.62
C ASN A 338 -18.92 -0.10 -21.60
N ILE A 339 -18.85 -1.39 -21.95
CA ILE A 339 -18.28 -2.44 -21.09
C ILE A 339 -16.80 -2.13 -20.80
N LEU A 340 -16.01 -1.81 -21.82
CA LEU A 340 -14.59 -1.46 -21.64
C LEU A 340 -14.41 -0.20 -20.77
N LYS A 341 -15.25 0.82 -20.96
CA LYS A 341 -15.26 2.01 -20.13
C LYS A 341 -15.61 1.68 -18.67
N ASN A 342 -16.68 0.91 -18.47
CA ASN A 342 -17.12 0.52 -17.13
C ASN A 342 -16.09 -0.37 -16.42
N LYS A 343 -15.43 -1.31 -17.11
CA LYS A 343 -14.31 -2.08 -16.56
C LYS A 343 -13.22 -1.16 -16.00
N ARG A 344 -12.77 -0.17 -16.79
CA ARG A 344 -11.74 0.79 -16.33
C ARG A 344 -12.21 1.61 -15.12
N LEU A 345 -13.48 2.04 -15.10
CA LEU A 345 -14.03 2.78 -13.97
C LEU A 345 -14.08 1.93 -12.69
N LEU A 346 -14.53 0.68 -12.79
CA LEU A 346 -14.57 -0.24 -11.66
C LEU A 346 -13.16 -0.60 -11.15
N GLN A 347 -12.18 -0.76 -12.05
CA GLN A 347 -10.77 -0.95 -11.69
C GLN A 347 -10.19 0.30 -10.99
N ASN A 348 -10.48 1.51 -11.50
CA ASN A 348 -10.01 2.76 -10.89
C ASN A 348 -10.60 3.00 -9.50
N ARG A 349 -11.80 2.45 -9.23
CA ARG A 349 -12.46 2.47 -7.92
C ARG A 349 -11.98 1.35 -7.00
N ASP A 350 -11.06 0.48 -7.44
CA ASP A 350 -10.58 -0.69 -6.70
C ASP A 350 -11.71 -1.68 -6.34
N ILE A 351 -12.75 -1.81 -7.20
CA ILE A 351 -13.84 -2.77 -7.02
C ILE A 351 -13.47 -4.12 -7.64
N ILE A 352 -12.88 -4.09 -8.85
CA ILE A 352 -12.44 -5.28 -9.57
C ILE A 352 -10.96 -5.20 -9.94
N GLU A 353 -10.35 -6.35 -10.11
CA GLU A 353 -9.00 -6.50 -10.68
C GLU A 353 -8.99 -7.47 -11.86
N THR A 354 -7.96 -7.34 -12.70
CA THR A 354 -7.67 -8.33 -13.74
C THR A 354 -6.88 -9.48 -13.15
N THR A 355 -7.34 -10.70 -13.40
CA THR A 355 -6.66 -11.93 -13.05
C THR A 355 -6.31 -12.73 -14.32
N THR A 356 -5.62 -13.86 -14.20
CA THR A 356 -5.35 -14.77 -15.31
C THR A 356 -6.64 -15.28 -15.96
N ASP A 357 -7.68 -15.46 -15.14
CA ASP A 357 -8.96 -16.06 -15.54
C ASP A 357 -10.05 -15.02 -15.87
N GLY A 358 -9.66 -13.74 -16.04
CA GLY A 358 -10.57 -12.64 -16.34
C GLY A 358 -10.60 -11.54 -15.29
N PHE A 359 -11.77 -11.22 -14.76
CA PHE A 359 -11.96 -10.19 -13.73
C PHE A 359 -12.50 -10.81 -12.45
N ASN A 360 -12.02 -10.30 -11.31
CA ASN A 360 -12.52 -10.71 -10.00
C ASN A 360 -12.72 -9.47 -9.11
N PHE A 361 -13.52 -9.61 -8.08
CA PHE A 361 -13.65 -8.59 -7.03
C PHE A 361 -12.35 -8.49 -6.22
N LEU A 362 -11.93 -7.28 -5.91
CA LEU A 362 -10.78 -7.05 -5.05
C LEU A 362 -11.07 -7.34 -3.59
N ASP A 363 -12.30 -7.08 -3.16
CA ASP A 363 -12.77 -7.31 -1.80
C ASP A 363 -13.59 -8.61 -1.75
N PRO A 364 -13.09 -9.69 -1.10
CA PRO A 364 -13.79 -10.98 -1.07
C PRO A 364 -15.06 -10.94 -0.23
N VAL A 365 -15.13 -10.07 0.80
CA VAL A 365 -16.33 -9.94 1.63
C VAL A 365 -17.40 -9.15 0.91
N PHE A 366 -17.02 -8.09 0.20
CA PHE A 366 -17.91 -7.37 -0.72
C PHE A 366 -18.48 -8.31 -1.78
N LYS A 367 -17.64 -9.15 -2.40
CA LYS A 367 -18.10 -10.18 -3.36
C LYS A 367 -19.14 -11.10 -2.74
N ARG A 368 -18.88 -11.62 -1.53
CA ARG A 368 -19.81 -12.55 -0.84
C ARG A 368 -21.16 -11.90 -0.57
N TRP A 369 -21.14 -10.66 -0.04
CA TRP A 369 -22.35 -9.88 0.17
C TRP A 369 -23.06 -9.57 -1.15
N PHE A 370 -22.33 -9.10 -2.17
CA PHE A 370 -22.88 -8.75 -3.48
C PHE A 370 -23.57 -9.93 -4.17
N VAL A 371 -22.96 -11.12 -4.11
CA VAL A 371 -23.59 -12.36 -4.64
C VAL A 371 -24.88 -12.68 -3.92
N ARG A 372 -24.93 -12.51 -2.60
CA ARG A 372 -26.16 -12.75 -1.83
C ARG A 372 -27.32 -11.81 -2.17
N GLU A 373 -26.99 -10.53 -2.47
CA GLU A 373 -28.03 -9.49 -2.67
C GLU A 373 -28.44 -9.33 -4.14
N TYR A 374 -27.56 -9.62 -5.11
CA TYR A 374 -27.76 -9.27 -6.52
C TYR A 374 -27.70 -10.45 -7.50
N VAL A 375 -27.25 -11.64 -7.07
CA VAL A 375 -27.08 -12.83 -7.92
C VAL A 375 -27.96 -13.96 -7.43
#